data_6037704d2e1dd962ce08cb9cfed535eb
#
_entry.id   6037704d2e1dd962ce08cb9cfed535eb
#
_cell.length_a   1.000
_cell.length_b   1.000
_cell.length_c   1.000
_cell.angle_alpha   90.00
_cell.angle_beta   90.00
_cell.angle_gamma   90.00
#
_symmetry.space_group_name_H-M   'P 1'
#
loop_
_entity.id
_entity.type
_entity.pdbx_description
1 polymer ?
#
loop_
_entity_poly.entity_id
_entity_poly.type
_entity_poly.pdbx_seq_one_letter_code
_entity_poly.pdbx_strand_id
1 'polypeptide(L)'
;MIKCSILLLAFLVAVTLSYSQHSVRFVISALPLTNSNNSNLFVAGSFNGWNPQDKNYHFQKNEQGSYSLGIKLADGAYEFKITRGGWDKVECKKGGANIQNRFLKLSSDTTIDLMVEEWADNIERKPRVSTAGKNVRIIDTAFLIPQLNRTRRVSIYLPSDYSATKKRYPVLYMQDGQNVFDDLTSFAGEWSVDETMDSIGNHTREMIVVAVDHGGDKRINEYCPYDMEKYGKGEGNKYIDFLVKTLKPFIDKSYRTEKNKKNTFIAGSSMGGLISMYAILKYPRVFGGAGVFSPAFWIGPEIFNDIAAKGAKVNSKIYFYCGAQEGETMQPDTEKAFSEMRKISKSTMVCVVRADGKHSEWVWKEEFPLFYLWLMEK
;
A
#
# COMPACT_ATOMS: atom_id res chain seq x y z
N MET A 1 14.98 69.58 26.52
CA MET A 1 14.59 68.15 26.63
C MET A 1 14.84 67.48 25.29
N ILE A 2 15.98 66.79 25.17
CA ILE A 2 16.42 66.12 23.92
C ILE A 2 15.93 64.67 24.03
N LYS A 3 15.03 64.24 23.13
CA LYS A 3 14.60 62.83 23.03
C LYS A 3 15.62 62.10 22.19
N CYS A 4 16.35 61.18 22.78
CA CYS A 4 17.22 60.23 22.13
C CYS A 4 16.36 59.03 21.70
N SER A 5 16.17 58.84 20.38
CA SER A 5 15.53 57.63 19.84
C SER A 5 16.61 56.61 19.56
N ILE A 6 16.58 55.50 20.31
CA ILE A 6 17.48 54.36 20.07
C ILE A 6 16.84 53.49 18.99
N LEU A 7 17.51 53.39 17.84
CA LEU A 7 17.15 52.49 16.74
C LEU A 7 17.74 51.12 17.05
N LEU A 8 16.88 50.13 17.38
CA LEU A 8 17.29 48.74 17.57
C LEU A 8 17.37 48.06 16.19
N LEU A 9 18.57 47.81 15.68
CA LEU A 9 18.80 47.05 14.46
C LEU A 9 18.76 45.54 14.84
N ALA A 10 17.68 44.85 14.49
CA ALA A 10 17.60 43.39 14.61
C ALA A 10 18.36 42.74 13.44
N PHE A 11 19.50 42.12 13.73
CA PHE A 11 20.21 41.25 12.77
C PHE A 11 19.49 39.92 12.69
N LEU A 12 18.77 39.69 11.59
CA LEU A 12 18.30 38.35 11.24
C LEU A 12 19.50 37.54 10.71
N VAL A 13 20.04 36.65 11.52
CA VAL A 13 20.98 35.63 11.08
C VAL A 13 20.19 34.54 10.39
N ALA A 14 20.17 34.54 9.06
CA ALA A 14 19.66 33.40 8.30
C ALA A 14 20.70 32.28 8.39
N VAL A 15 20.40 31.26 9.22
CA VAL A 15 21.16 30.00 9.25
C VAL A 15 20.78 29.23 7.99
N THR A 16 21.60 29.31 6.96
CA THR A 16 21.51 28.41 5.80
C THR A 16 22.06 27.06 6.24
N LEU A 17 21.17 26.08 6.46
CA LEU A 17 21.57 24.68 6.60
C LEU A 17 22.13 24.22 5.25
N SER A 18 23.46 24.22 5.14
CA SER A 18 24.15 23.62 4.00
C SER A 18 24.16 22.10 4.21
N TYR A 19 23.26 21.40 3.52
CA TYR A 19 23.36 19.94 3.46
C TYR A 19 24.57 19.56 2.61
N SER A 20 25.46 18.73 3.19
CA SER A 20 26.56 18.15 2.41
C SER A 20 25.99 17.32 1.27
N GLN A 21 26.38 17.66 0.03
CA GLN A 21 26.02 16.88 -1.15
C GLN A 21 27.22 16.03 -1.57
N HIS A 22 26.98 14.76 -1.82
CA HIS A 22 27.99 13.81 -2.28
C HIS A 22 27.77 13.46 -3.76
N SER A 23 28.88 13.22 -4.44
CA SER A 23 28.86 12.74 -5.82
C SER A 23 28.59 11.23 -5.83
N VAL A 24 27.52 10.81 -6.48
CA VAL A 24 27.18 9.42 -6.71
C VAL A 24 27.38 9.11 -8.18
N ARG A 25 28.26 8.15 -8.49
CA ARG A 25 28.46 7.65 -9.84
C ARG A 25 27.89 6.24 -9.98
N PHE A 26 26.84 6.10 -10.78
CA PHE A 26 26.32 4.80 -11.19
C PHE A 26 27.07 4.34 -12.45
N VAL A 27 27.49 3.08 -12.47
CA VAL A 27 28.15 2.45 -13.61
C VAL A 27 27.43 1.13 -13.89
N ILE A 28 26.96 0.91 -15.11
CA ILE A 28 26.40 -0.37 -15.52
C ILE A 28 27.51 -1.24 -16.07
N SER A 29 27.90 -2.25 -15.32
CA SER A 29 28.98 -3.19 -15.65
C SER A 29 28.49 -4.37 -16.51
N ALA A 30 27.21 -4.71 -16.44
CA ALA A 30 26.64 -5.77 -17.26
C ALA A 30 25.18 -5.50 -17.61
N LEU A 31 24.82 -5.82 -18.84
CA LEU A 31 23.47 -5.76 -19.40
C LEU A 31 23.10 -7.12 -20.00
N PRO A 32 21.81 -7.47 -20.09
CA PRO A 32 21.38 -8.67 -20.78
C PRO A 32 21.78 -8.63 -22.26
N LEU A 33 22.08 -9.79 -22.85
CA LEU A 33 22.45 -9.92 -24.28
C LEU A 33 21.37 -9.39 -25.23
N THR A 34 20.14 -9.39 -24.78
CA THR A 34 18.95 -8.87 -25.47
C THR A 34 18.86 -7.35 -25.46
N ASN A 35 19.78 -6.66 -24.76
CA ASN A 35 19.77 -5.21 -24.74
C ASN A 35 20.15 -4.63 -26.11
N SER A 36 19.25 -3.83 -26.71
CA SER A 36 19.55 -3.16 -27.97
C SER A 36 20.69 -2.13 -27.76
N ASN A 37 21.59 -2.02 -28.73
CA ASN A 37 22.76 -1.11 -28.66
C ASN A 37 22.40 0.39 -28.47
N ASN A 38 21.15 0.75 -28.68
CA ASN A 38 20.65 2.14 -28.58
C ASN A 38 19.62 2.32 -27.47
N SER A 39 19.62 1.49 -26.42
CA SER A 39 18.69 1.64 -25.31
C SER A 39 19.01 2.87 -24.48
N ASN A 40 18.02 3.74 -24.29
CA ASN A 40 18.08 4.79 -23.29
C ASN A 40 17.88 4.18 -21.90
N LEU A 41 18.82 4.36 -21.00
CA LEU A 41 18.78 3.84 -19.65
C LEU A 41 18.63 4.96 -18.64
N PHE A 42 17.78 4.75 -17.63
CA PHE A 42 17.50 5.74 -16.60
C PHE A 42 17.59 5.09 -15.22
N VAL A 43 17.86 5.91 -14.20
CA VAL A 43 17.65 5.50 -12.82
C VAL A 43 16.41 6.22 -12.27
N ALA A 44 15.47 5.43 -11.72
CA ALA A 44 14.29 5.92 -11.04
C ALA A 44 14.37 5.55 -9.57
N GLY A 45 14.21 6.53 -8.68
CA GLY A 45 14.35 6.29 -7.25
C GLY A 45 13.68 7.35 -6.39
N SER A 46 13.81 7.19 -5.07
CA SER A 46 13.26 8.14 -4.09
C SER A 46 13.79 9.57 -4.27
N PHE A 47 14.96 9.73 -4.88
CA PHE A 47 15.60 11.02 -5.16
C PHE A 47 15.02 11.78 -6.36
N ASN A 48 14.26 11.13 -7.25
CA ASN A 48 13.61 11.78 -8.40
C ASN A 48 12.10 11.48 -8.49
N GLY A 49 11.48 11.16 -7.34
CA GLY A 49 10.05 10.86 -7.27
C GLY A 49 9.63 9.60 -8.05
N TRP A 50 10.57 8.67 -8.27
CA TRP A 50 10.35 7.45 -9.02
C TRP A 50 9.95 7.67 -10.49
N ASN A 51 10.44 8.78 -11.10
CA ASN A 51 10.19 9.05 -12.52
C ASN A 51 11.08 8.17 -13.42
N PRO A 52 10.53 7.17 -14.17
CA PRO A 52 11.32 6.20 -14.89
C PRO A 52 11.95 6.71 -16.19
N GLN A 53 11.67 7.95 -16.57
CA GLN A 53 12.16 8.60 -17.79
C GLN A 53 12.68 10.02 -17.56
N ASP A 54 13.15 10.31 -16.35
CA ASP A 54 13.67 11.60 -15.99
C ASP A 54 15.00 11.87 -16.73
N LYS A 55 15.02 12.90 -17.58
CA LYS A 55 16.17 13.25 -18.43
C LYS A 55 17.42 13.62 -17.62
N ASN A 56 17.27 14.11 -16.40
CA ASN A 56 18.38 14.43 -15.51
C ASN A 56 19.03 13.19 -14.91
N TYR A 57 18.37 12.05 -15.00
CA TYR A 57 18.78 10.74 -14.46
C TYR A 57 19.00 9.69 -15.56
N HIS A 58 19.43 10.17 -16.73
CA HIS A 58 19.72 9.37 -17.92
C HIS A 58 21.20 8.94 -17.96
N PHE A 59 21.46 7.67 -18.16
CA PHE A 59 22.81 7.15 -18.34
C PHE A 59 23.42 7.58 -19.68
N GLN A 60 24.66 8.01 -19.64
CA GLN A 60 25.44 8.32 -20.83
C GLN A 60 26.26 7.08 -21.22
N LYS A 61 26.23 6.72 -22.51
CA LYS A 61 27.03 5.64 -23.07
C LYS A 61 28.36 6.22 -23.58
N ASN A 62 29.47 5.65 -23.11
CA ASN A 62 30.79 6.04 -23.62
C ASN A 62 31.16 5.32 -24.92
N GLU A 63 32.32 5.67 -25.50
CA GLU A 63 32.82 5.07 -26.76
C GLU A 63 33.10 3.58 -26.62
N GLN A 64 33.43 3.09 -25.42
CA GLN A 64 33.64 1.68 -25.13
C GLN A 64 32.34 0.91 -24.88
N GLY A 65 31.18 1.57 -24.98
CA GLY A 65 29.87 0.95 -24.81
C GLY A 65 29.37 0.82 -23.38
N SER A 66 30.15 1.32 -22.39
CA SER A 66 29.74 1.32 -20.98
C SER A 66 28.80 2.49 -20.68
N TYR A 67 27.85 2.26 -19.75
CA TYR A 67 26.89 3.28 -19.33
C TYR A 67 27.26 3.81 -17.96
N SER A 68 27.27 5.15 -17.81
CA SER A 68 27.47 5.80 -16.51
C SER A 68 26.58 7.02 -16.33
N LEU A 69 26.28 7.33 -15.07
CA LEU A 69 25.53 8.51 -14.68
C LEU A 69 26.14 9.06 -13.39
N GLY A 70 26.47 10.36 -13.38
CA GLY A 70 26.89 11.10 -12.19
C GLY A 70 25.79 12.03 -11.71
N ILE A 71 25.42 11.95 -10.44
CA ILE A 71 24.45 12.85 -9.78
C ILE A 71 24.99 13.32 -8.43
N LYS A 72 24.37 14.36 -7.88
CA LYS A 72 24.67 14.84 -6.51
C LYS A 72 23.44 14.61 -5.63
N LEU A 73 23.66 13.98 -4.49
CA LEU A 73 22.61 13.72 -3.48
C LEU A 73 23.11 14.16 -2.10
N ALA A 74 22.18 14.52 -1.23
CA ALA A 74 22.47 14.75 0.19
C ALA A 74 22.79 13.46 0.93
N ASP A 75 23.29 13.54 2.15
CA ASP A 75 23.34 12.40 3.06
C ASP A 75 21.95 11.77 3.23
N GLY A 76 21.87 10.44 3.19
CA GLY A 76 20.57 9.78 3.33
C GLY A 76 20.53 8.34 2.85
N ALA A 77 19.34 7.78 2.95
CA ALA A 77 19.00 6.46 2.44
C ALA A 77 18.09 6.59 1.22
N TYR A 78 18.45 5.90 0.15
CA TYR A 78 17.77 5.99 -1.12
C TYR A 78 17.44 4.60 -1.67
N GLU A 79 16.28 4.49 -2.27
CA GLU A 79 15.88 3.31 -3.03
C GLU A 79 15.76 3.65 -4.51
N PHE A 80 16.12 2.72 -5.38
CA PHE A 80 16.08 2.95 -6.83
C PHE A 80 15.98 1.68 -7.65
N LYS A 81 15.62 1.83 -8.91
CA LYS A 81 15.65 0.80 -9.97
C LYS A 81 16.20 1.37 -11.27
N ILE A 82 16.64 0.49 -12.15
CA ILE A 82 17.07 0.84 -13.52
C ILE A 82 15.91 0.57 -14.48
N THR A 83 15.68 1.50 -15.40
CA THR A 83 14.60 1.40 -16.40
C THR A 83 15.10 1.74 -17.80
N ARG A 84 14.32 1.35 -18.81
CA ARG A 84 14.48 1.80 -20.20
C ARG A 84 13.41 2.85 -20.58
N GLY A 85 13.08 3.77 -19.65
CA GLY A 85 12.14 4.87 -19.85
C GLY A 85 10.67 4.52 -19.58
N GLY A 86 10.41 3.46 -18.83
CA GLY A 86 9.06 3.07 -18.42
C GLY A 86 9.08 1.94 -17.39
N TRP A 87 8.02 1.84 -16.59
CA TRP A 87 7.87 0.76 -15.61
C TRP A 87 7.58 -0.61 -16.26
N ASP A 88 7.06 -0.63 -17.46
CA ASP A 88 6.92 -1.80 -18.32
C ASP A 88 8.29 -2.30 -18.84
N LYS A 89 9.31 -1.47 -18.75
CA LYS A 89 10.70 -1.70 -19.23
C LYS A 89 11.71 -1.60 -18.09
N VAL A 90 11.30 -1.96 -16.89
CA VAL A 90 12.16 -1.97 -15.69
C VAL A 90 13.02 -3.23 -15.64
N GLU A 91 14.13 -3.14 -14.93
CA GLU A 91 14.98 -4.28 -14.63
C GLU A 91 14.23 -5.38 -13.86
N CYS A 92 14.53 -6.64 -14.18
CA CYS A 92 13.95 -7.80 -13.52
C CYS A 92 14.98 -8.94 -13.42
N LYS A 93 14.61 -10.01 -12.73
CA LYS A 93 15.38 -11.27 -12.73
C LYS A 93 15.31 -11.96 -14.09
N LYS A 94 16.30 -12.77 -14.40
CA LYS A 94 16.24 -13.70 -15.53
C LYS A 94 14.98 -14.58 -15.38
N GLY A 95 14.11 -14.55 -16.40
CA GLY A 95 12.79 -15.19 -16.33
C GLY A 95 11.64 -14.28 -15.89
N GLY A 96 11.88 -12.98 -15.68
CA GLY A 96 10.85 -11.95 -15.55
C GLY A 96 10.34 -11.70 -14.14
N ALA A 97 10.85 -12.41 -13.13
CA ALA A 97 10.48 -12.13 -11.75
C ALA A 97 10.94 -10.74 -11.31
N ASN A 98 10.10 -10.03 -10.57
CA ASN A 98 10.44 -8.72 -10.03
C ASN A 98 11.66 -8.81 -9.10
N ILE A 99 12.51 -7.78 -9.13
CA ILE A 99 13.55 -7.57 -8.12
C ILE A 99 13.08 -6.54 -7.10
N GLN A 100 13.65 -6.60 -5.90
CA GLN A 100 13.45 -5.53 -4.92
C GLN A 100 14.11 -4.23 -5.37
N ASN A 101 13.71 -3.11 -4.76
CA ASN A 101 14.42 -1.87 -4.97
C ASN A 101 15.87 -2.03 -4.52
N ARG A 102 16.78 -1.45 -5.31
CA ARG A 102 18.17 -1.33 -4.89
C ARG A 102 18.27 -0.28 -3.79
N PHE A 103 19.17 -0.46 -2.87
CA PHE A 103 19.34 0.41 -1.70
C PHE A 103 20.71 1.09 -1.72
N LEU A 104 20.73 2.39 -1.41
CA LEU A 104 21.94 3.18 -1.26
C LEU A 104 21.86 3.95 0.07
N LYS A 105 22.81 3.69 0.99
CA LYS A 105 23.05 4.54 2.14
C LYS A 105 24.25 5.44 1.80
N LEU A 106 24.00 6.74 1.68
CA LEU A 106 24.98 7.73 1.26
C LEU A 106 25.47 8.58 2.42
N SER A 107 26.78 8.65 2.62
CA SER A 107 27.47 9.50 3.61
C SER A 107 28.81 10.03 3.09
N SER A 108 29.20 9.70 1.86
CA SER A 108 30.40 10.17 1.18
C SER A 108 30.28 9.93 -0.33
N ASP A 109 31.19 10.55 -1.11
CA ASP A 109 31.29 10.28 -2.55
C ASP A 109 31.43 8.77 -2.82
N THR A 110 30.65 8.24 -3.76
CA THR A 110 30.62 6.81 -4.02
C THR A 110 30.40 6.46 -5.50
N THR A 111 30.92 5.30 -5.88
CA THR A 111 30.63 4.68 -7.19
C THR A 111 29.89 3.37 -6.95
N ILE A 112 28.82 3.14 -7.69
CA ILE A 112 27.95 1.97 -7.59
C ILE A 112 27.99 1.20 -8.90
N ASP A 113 28.51 -0.03 -8.85
CA ASP A 113 28.48 -0.94 -9.98
C ASP A 113 27.13 -1.66 -10.03
N LEU A 114 26.51 -1.62 -11.21
CA LEU A 114 25.18 -2.13 -11.46
C LEU A 114 25.21 -3.23 -12.51
N MET A 115 24.51 -4.30 -12.22
CA MET A 115 24.26 -5.41 -13.15
C MET A 115 22.75 -5.52 -13.37
N VAL A 116 22.31 -5.57 -14.62
CA VAL A 116 20.91 -5.82 -15.01
C VAL A 116 20.84 -7.20 -15.63
N GLU A 117 20.08 -8.09 -14.99
CA GLU A 117 19.96 -9.49 -15.43
C GLU A 117 19.05 -9.61 -16.65
N GLU A 118 17.92 -8.87 -16.65
CA GLU A 118 16.95 -8.88 -17.74
C GLU A 118 16.03 -7.65 -17.65
N TRP A 119 15.29 -7.39 -18.73
CA TRP A 119 14.30 -6.33 -18.83
C TRP A 119 12.89 -6.91 -18.87
N ALA A 120 11.95 -6.28 -18.18
CA ALA A 120 10.58 -6.77 -18.09
C ALA A 120 9.85 -6.84 -19.45
N ASP A 121 10.22 -5.96 -20.39
CA ASP A 121 9.67 -5.96 -21.75
C ASP A 121 10.32 -6.97 -22.71
N ASN A 122 11.44 -7.60 -22.33
CA ASN A 122 12.02 -8.73 -23.08
C ASN A 122 11.35 -10.06 -22.73
N ILE A 123 10.59 -10.11 -21.64
CA ILE A 123 9.95 -11.34 -21.19
C ILE A 123 8.62 -11.50 -21.92
N GLU A 124 8.52 -12.55 -22.70
CA GLU A 124 7.25 -12.96 -23.29
C GLU A 124 6.26 -13.32 -22.18
N ARG A 125 5.37 -12.39 -21.86
CA ARG A 125 4.33 -12.64 -20.87
C ARG A 125 3.22 -13.44 -21.51
N LYS A 126 2.95 -14.63 -20.99
CA LYS A 126 1.72 -15.33 -21.34
C LYS A 126 0.54 -14.40 -21.04
N PRO A 127 -0.48 -14.35 -21.91
CA PRO A 127 -1.69 -13.60 -21.61
C PRO A 127 -2.22 -14.00 -20.23
N ARG A 128 -2.43 -13.02 -19.36
CA ARG A 128 -3.06 -13.32 -18.07
C ARG A 128 -4.49 -13.78 -18.34
N VAL A 129 -4.88 -14.84 -17.67
CA VAL A 129 -6.25 -15.37 -17.69
C VAL A 129 -6.87 -15.02 -16.34
N SER A 130 -8.14 -14.68 -16.33
CA SER A 130 -8.86 -14.44 -15.07
C SER A 130 -8.82 -15.70 -14.20
N THR A 131 -8.46 -15.50 -12.94
CA THR A 131 -8.47 -16.50 -11.87
C THR A 131 -9.74 -16.41 -11.03
N ALA A 132 -10.52 -15.33 -11.18
CA ALA A 132 -11.72 -15.09 -10.38
C ALA A 132 -12.68 -16.28 -10.40
N GLY A 133 -13.01 -16.76 -9.22
CA GLY A 133 -13.91 -17.89 -9.01
C GLY A 133 -15.35 -17.58 -9.42
N LYS A 134 -16.14 -18.63 -9.68
CA LYS A 134 -17.55 -18.53 -10.11
C LYS A 134 -18.46 -17.77 -9.14
N ASN A 135 -18.04 -17.65 -7.89
CA ASN A 135 -18.76 -16.97 -6.81
C ASN A 135 -18.44 -15.46 -6.74
N VAL A 136 -17.49 -14.99 -7.55
CA VAL A 136 -17.14 -13.57 -7.69
C VAL A 136 -18.05 -12.92 -8.75
N ARG A 137 -18.52 -11.72 -8.48
CA ARG A 137 -19.32 -10.90 -9.39
C ARG A 137 -18.90 -9.45 -9.32
N ILE A 138 -18.95 -8.76 -10.45
CA ILE A 138 -18.84 -7.31 -10.49
C ILE A 138 -20.22 -6.73 -10.15
N ILE A 139 -20.30 -5.94 -9.08
CA ILE A 139 -21.52 -5.21 -8.72
C ILE A 139 -21.74 -4.06 -9.71
N ASP A 140 -20.67 -3.27 -9.92
CA ASP A 140 -20.67 -2.12 -10.81
C ASP A 140 -19.24 -1.83 -11.23
N THR A 141 -19.01 -1.49 -12.48
CA THR A 141 -17.73 -1.07 -13.02
C THR A 141 -17.42 0.40 -12.72
N ALA A 142 -18.44 1.19 -12.36
CA ALA A 142 -18.36 2.63 -12.12
C ALA A 142 -19.23 3.09 -10.94
N PHE A 143 -19.26 2.33 -9.86
CA PHE A 143 -20.02 2.65 -8.65
C PHE A 143 -19.68 4.07 -8.15
N LEU A 144 -20.70 4.91 -8.03
CA LEU A 144 -20.51 6.31 -7.64
C LEU A 144 -20.07 6.45 -6.18
N ILE A 145 -19.04 7.24 -5.96
CA ILE A 145 -18.56 7.72 -4.65
C ILE A 145 -18.96 9.18 -4.50
N PRO A 146 -20.16 9.50 -4.00
CA PRO A 146 -20.63 10.89 -3.92
C PRO A 146 -19.71 11.79 -3.09
N GLN A 147 -19.09 11.24 -2.05
CA GLN A 147 -18.21 11.96 -1.14
C GLN A 147 -16.92 12.47 -1.81
N LEU A 148 -16.51 11.83 -2.90
CA LEU A 148 -15.31 12.16 -3.66
C LEU A 148 -15.62 12.68 -5.07
N ASN A 149 -16.87 12.59 -5.50
CA ASN A 149 -17.30 12.84 -6.89
C ASN A 149 -16.47 12.02 -7.90
N ARG A 150 -16.35 10.72 -7.63
CA ARG A 150 -15.56 9.74 -8.40
C ARG A 150 -16.34 8.45 -8.52
N THR A 151 -15.89 7.57 -9.39
CA THR A 151 -16.45 6.22 -9.52
C THR A 151 -15.38 5.17 -9.27
N ARG A 152 -15.80 3.94 -8.89
CA ARG A 152 -14.93 2.78 -8.68
C ARG A 152 -15.62 1.51 -9.13
N ARG A 153 -14.85 0.57 -9.63
CA ARG A 153 -15.32 -0.81 -9.73
C ARG A 153 -15.46 -1.38 -8.33
N VAL A 154 -16.60 -2.03 -8.11
CA VAL A 154 -16.90 -2.76 -6.87
C VAL A 154 -17.23 -4.19 -7.25
N SER A 155 -16.56 -5.14 -6.64
CA SER A 155 -16.76 -6.57 -6.82
C SER A 155 -17.23 -7.22 -5.53
N ILE A 156 -17.87 -8.37 -5.62
CA ILE A 156 -18.39 -9.12 -4.48
C ILE A 156 -18.14 -10.61 -4.67
N TYR A 157 -17.68 -11.26 -3.62
CA TYR A 157 -17.73 -12.70 -3.45
C TYR A 157 -18.96 -13.07 -2.63
N LEU A 158 -19.74 -14.03 -3.09
CA LEU A 158 -20.88 -14.60 -2.37
C LEU A 158 -20.56 -16.02 -1.96
N PRO A 159 -20.86 -16.44 -0.70
CA PRO A 159 -20.66 -17.80 -0.23
C PRO A 159 -21.23 -18.86 -1.16
N SER A 160 -20.60 -20.02 -1.19
CA SER A 160 -20.98 -21.11 -2.12
C SER A 160 -22.44 -21.57 -1.95
N ASP A 161 -22.96 -21.51 -0.73
CA ASP A 161 -24.33 -21.84 -0.41
C ASP A 161 -25.33 -20.67 -0.55
N TYR A 162 -24.84 -19.46 -0.96
CA TYR A 162 -25.67 -18.27 -1.01
C TYR A 162 -26.95 -18.45 -1.83
N SER A 163 -26.89 -19.11 -2.99
CA SER A 163 -28.07 -19.31 -3.84
C SER A 163 -29.02 -20.40 -3.31
N ALA A 164 -28.49 -21.36 -2.55
CA ALA A 164 -29.23 -22.51 -2.04
C ALA A 164 -29.92 -22.26 -0.69
N THR A 165 -29.52 -21.23 0.03
CA THR A 165 -30.01 -20.94 1.39
C THR A 165 -30.63 -19.55 1.50
N LYS A 166 -31.33 -19.31 2.61
CA LYS A 166 -31.85 -18.00 3.01
C LYS A 166 -31.02 -17.37 4.14
N LYS A 167 -29.85 -17.93 4.43
CA LYS A 167 -28.94 -17.43 5.48
C LYS A 167 -28.55 -15.98 5.22
N ARG A 168 -28.20 -15.29 6.30
CA ARG A 168 -27.53 -13.99 6.28
C ARG A 168 -26.07 -14.17 6.66
N TYR A 169 -25.22 -13.34 6.10
CA TYR A 169 -23.77 -13.49 6.21
C TYR A 169 -23.11 -12.24 6.76
N PRO A 170 -22.06 -12.36 7.56
CA PRO A 170 -21.16 -11.26 7.86
C PRO A 170 -20.54 -10.69 6.57
N VAL A 171 -20.06 -9.45 6.62
CA VAL A 171 -19.49 -8.77 5.46
C VAL A 171 -18.11 -8.24 5.79
N LEU A 172 -17.13 -8.57 4.95
CA LEU A 172 -15.80 -7.99 4.93
C LEU A 172 -15.67 -7.02 3.75
N TYR A 173 -15.31 -5.78 4.03
CA TYR A 173 -14.97 -4.78 3.02
C TYR A 173 -13.46 -4.75 2.84
N MET A 174 -12.96 -5.02 1.63
CA MET A 174 -11.53 -5.05 1.31
C MET A 174 -11.13 -3.91 0.39
N GLN A 175 -9.98 -3.33 0.70
CA GLN A 175 -9.34 -2.29 -0.09
C GLN A 175 -8.57 -2.92 -1.26
N ASP A 176 -8.19 -2.08 -2.25
CA ASP A 176 -7.42 -2.50 -3.42
C ASP A 176 -8.09 -3.68 -4.16
N GLY A 177 -9.38 -3.52 -4.47
CA GLY A 177 -10.28 -4.55 -4.97
C GLY A 177 -9.77 -5.31 -6.18
N GLN A 178 -8.97 -4.66 -7.03
CA GLN A 178 -8.35 -5.29 -8.21
C GLN A 178 -7.36 -6.41 -7.85
N ASN A 179 -6.84 -6.45 -6.61
CA ASN A 179 -5.89 -7.48 -6.15
C ASN A 179 -6.57 -8.57 -5.31
N VAL A 180 -7.89 -8.50 -5.09
CA VAL A 180 -8.56 -9.36 -4.09
C VAL A 180 -8.91 -10.73 -4.67
N PHE A 181 -9.44 -10.79 -5.90
CA PHE A 181 -10.08 -11.97 -6.47
C PHE A 181 -9.55 -12.40 -7.84
N ASP A 182 -8.68 -11.65 -8.49
CA ASP A 182 -8.38 -11.91 -9.89
C ASP A 182 -6.97 -11.43 -10.27
N ASP A 183 -6.10 -12.38 -10.64
CA ASP A 183 -4.75 -12.05 -11.11
C ASP A 183 -4.77 -11.20 -12.40
N LEU A 184 -5.79 -11.37 -13.26
CA LEU A 184 -5.93 -10.58 -14.48
C LEU A 184 -6.04 -9.08 -14.18
N THR A 185 -6.74 -8.70 -13.12
CA THR A 185 -6.94 -7.30 -12.74
C THR A 185 -5.90 -6.79 -11.76
N SER A 186 -5.16 -7.69 -11.12
CA SER A 186 -4.14 -7.33 -10.13
C SER A 186 -2.98 -6.58 -10.79
N PHE A 187 -2.38 -5.64 -10.05
CA PHE A 187 -1.16 -4.95 -10.52
C PHE A 187 0.13 -5.56 -9.95
N ALA A 188 0.06 -6.25 -8.81
CA ALA A 188 1.22 -6.81 -8.12
C ALA A 188 1.02 -8.26 -7.64
N GLY A 189 -0.02 -8.92 -8.09
CA GLY A 189 -0.48 -10.24 -7.66
C GLY A 189 -1.82 -10.16 -6.94
N GLU A 190 -2.48 -11.30 -6.79
CA GLU A 190 -3.77 -11.38 -6.11
C GLU A 190 -3.65 -12.00 -4.72
N TRP A 191 -4.62 -11.69 -3.86
CA TRP A 191 -4.75 -12.28 -2.52
C TRP A 191 -5.45 -13.63 -2.53
N SER A 192 -6.04 -14.06 -3.63
CA SER A 192 -6.83 -15.29 -3.75
C SER A 192 -7.85 -15.46 -2.62
N VAL A 193 -8.60 -14.41 -2.37
CA VAL A 193 -9.58 -14.39 -1.28
C VAL A 193 -10.74 -15.34 -1.57
N ASP A 194 -11.21 -15.41 -2.80
CA ASP A 194 -12.30 -16.28 -3.23
C ASP A 194 -11.90 -17.76 -3.18
N GLU A 195 -10.67 -18.14 -3.61
CA GLU A 195 -10.19 -19.51 -3.46
C GLU A 195 -10.05 -19.91 -1.97
N THR A 196 -9.57 -18.96 -1.15
CA THR A 196 -9.53 -19.18 0.29
C THR A 196 -10.91 -19.41 0.86
N MET A 197 -11.88 -18.55 0.50
CA MET A 197 -13.26 -18.68 0.97
C MET A 197 -13.93 -19.97 0.48
N ASP A 198 -13.69 -20.37 -0.76
CA ASP A 198 -14.21 -21.61 -1.33
C ASP A 198 -13.59 -22.86 -0.67
N SER A 199 -12.33 -22.80 -0.24
CA SER A 199 -11.63 -23.94 0.36
C SER A 199 -11.93 -24.12 1.84
N ILE A 200 -11.95 -23.04 2.62
CA ILE A 200 -12.10 -23.11 4.09
C ILE A 200 -13.47 -22.65 4.60
N GLY A 201 -14.27 -21.97 3.78
CA GLY A 201 -15.59 -21.45 4.15
C GLY A 201 -16.52 -22.53 4.66
N ASN A 202 -16.50 -23.72 4.07
CA ASN A 202 -17.33 -24.87 4.51
C ASN A 202 -16.97 -25.39 5.90
N HIS A 203 -15.81 -25.08 6.43
CA HIS A 203 -15.33 -25.48 7.76
C HIS A 203 -15.46 -24.37 8.80
N THR A 204 -15.92 -23.20 8.41
CA THR A 204 -16.05 -22.01 9.25
C THR A 204 -17.39 -21.31 8.98
N ARG A 205 -17.60 -20.17 9.60
CA ARG A 205 -18.71 -19.29 9.26
C ARG A 205 -18.39 -18.51 8.00
N GLU A 206 -19.07 -18.84 6.91
CA GLU A 206 -18.92 -18.12 5.63
C GLU A 206 -19.25 -16.64 5.72
N MET A 207 -18.66 -15.83 4.85
CA MET A 207 -18.93 -14.37 4.76
C MET A 207 -19.01 -13.90 3.33
N ILE A 208 -19.68 -12.78 3.14
CA ILE A 208 -19.63 -11.99 1.91
C ILE A 208 -18.37 -11.14 1.96
N VAL A 209 -17.61 -11.08 0.85
CA VAL A 209 -16.48 -10.14 0.72
C VAL A 209 -16.81 -9.11 -0.36
N VAL A 210 -16.70 -7.83 -0.02
CA VAL A 210 -16.91 -6.70 -0.94
C VAL A 210 -15.58 -6.03 -1.18
N ALA A 211 -15.11 -6.04 -2.40
CA ALA A 211 -13.82 -5.47 -2.81
C ALA A 211 -14.03 -4.17 -3.59
N VAL A 212 -13.35 -3.11 -3.16
CA VAL A 212 -13.40 -1.78 -3.77
C VAL A 212 -12.06 -1.47 -4.40
N ASP A 213 -12.03 -1.25 -5.71
CA ASP A 213 -10.80 -0.88 -6.41
C ASP A 213 -10.23 0.44 -5.88
N HIS A 214 -8.92 0.57 -5.89
CA HIS A 214 -8.29 1.85 -5.56
C HIS A 214 -8.36 2.86 -6.72
N GLY A 215 -8.12 4.11 -6.43
CA GLY A 215 -8.22 5.23 -7.35
C GLY A 215 -7.01 5.51 -8.21
N GLY A 216 -6.15 4.53 -8.50
CA GLY A 216 -4.92 4.77 -9.24
C GLY A 216 -4.02 5.75 -8.50
N ASP A 217 -3.62 6.82 -9.17
CA ASP A 217 -2.82 7.94 -8.61
C ASP A 217 -3.49 8.68 -7.44
N LYS A 218 -4.79 8.52 -7.25
CA LYS A 218 -5.51 9.05 -6.08
C LYS A 218 -5.49 8.13 -4.86
N ARG A 219 -4.96 6.89 -4.98
CA ARG A 219 -4.97 5.89 -3.90
C ARG A 219 -4.37 6.42 -2.61
N ILE A 220 -3.22 7.09 -2.67
CA ILE A 220 -2.54 7.61 -1.47
C ILE A 220 -3.41 8.63 -0.75
N ASN A 221 -4.01 9.57 -1.48
CA ASN A 221 -4.89 10.59 -0.92
C ASN A 221 -6.19 9.99 -0.36
N GLU A 222 -6.82 9.07 -1.10
CA GLU A 222 -8.08 8.42 -0.71
C GLU A 222 -7.92 7.48 0.49
N TYR A 223 -6.73 6.92 0.70
CA TYR A 223 -6.46 6.02 1.83
C TYR A 223 -5.71 6.69 2.98
N CYS A 224 -5.34 7.96 2.86
CA CYS A 224 -4.81 8.76 3.97
C CYS A 224 -5.85 9.79 4.45
N PRO A 225 -6.24 9.80 5.73
CA PRO A 225 -7.16 10.80 6.25
C PRO A 225 -6.50 12.14 6.60
N TYR A 226 -5.17 12.21 6.53
CA TYR A 226 -4.34 13.33 6.94
C TYR A 226 -3.73 14.04 5.74
N ASP A 227 -3.46 15.33 5.86
CA ASP A 227 -2.75 16.08 4.83
C ASP A 227 -1.26 15.68 4.85
N MET A 228 -0.68 15.47 3.70
CA MET A 228 0.68 14.96 3.54
C MET A 228 1.53 16.00 2.79
N GLU A 229 2.71 16.33 3.31
CA GLU A 229 3.61 17.28 2.66
C GLU A 229 3.93 16.88 1.20
N LYS A 230 4.27 15.63 0.98
CA LYS A 230 4.66 15.11 -0.34
C LYS A 230 3.47 14.83 -1.28
N TYR A 231 2.34 14.39 -0.75
CA TYR A 231 1.22 13.89 -1.55
C TYR A 231 -0.02 14.79 -1.51
N GLY A 232 0.06 15.92 -0.77
CA GLY A 232 -1.01 16.88 -0.66
C GLY A 232 -2.15 16.44 0.25
N LYS A 233 -3.36 16.86 -0.05
CA LYS A 233 -4.52 16.75 0.84
C LYS A 233 -5.01 15.31 0.99
N GLY A 234 -5.23 14.87 2.24
CA GLY A 234 -5.83 13.58 2.56
C GLY A 234 -7.35 13.59 2.35
N GLU A 235 -7.85 12.53 1.74
CA GLU A 235 -9.29 12.33 1.46
C GLU A 235 -9.87 11.10 2.16
N GLY A 236 -9.07 10.38 2.96
CA GLY A 236 -9.46 9.14 3.63
C GLY A 236 -10.71 9.29 4.52
N ASN A 237 -10.89 10.48 5.08
CA ASN A 237 -12.11 10.79 5.81
C ASN A 237 -13.39 10.66 4.95
N LYS A 238 -13.35 11.17 3.71
CA LYS A 238 -14.45 11.07 2.74
C LYS A 238 -14.61 9.65 2.21
N TYR A 239 -13.49 8.95 2.00
CA TYR A 239 -13.50 7.57 1.52
C TYR A 239 -14.17 6.63 2.54
N ILE A 240 -13.86 6.76 3.83
CA ILE A 240 -14.54 5.95 4.86
C ILE A 240 -16.01 6.37 5.02
N ASP A 241 -16.33 7.65 4.84
CA ASP A 241 -17.73 8.09 4.79
C ASP A 241 -18.50 7.43 3.63
N PHE A 242 -17.87 7.26 2.47
CA PHE A 242 -18.43 6.50 1.36
C PHE A 242 -18.73 5.04 1.75
N LEU A 243 -17.74 4.33 2.33
CA LEU A 243 -17.94 2.94 2.72
C LEU A 243 -19.13 2.80 3.69
N VAL A 244 -19.23 3.69 4.67
CA VAL A 244 -20.23 3.59 5.76
C VAL A 244 -21.59 4.14 5.36
N LYS A 245 -21.64 5.27 4.62
CA LYS A 245 -22.89 5.99 4.35
C LYS A 245 -23.50 5.70 2.98
N THR A 246 -22.71 5.12 2.05
CA THR A 246 -23.16 4.85 0.68
C THR A 246 -23.07 3.36 0.35
N LEU A 247 -21.86 2.77 0.40
CA LEU A 247 -21.65 1.40 -0.04
C LEU A 247 -22.31 0.39 0.91
N LYS A 248 -22.04 0.48 2.22
CA LYS A 248 -22.64 -0.46 3.19
C LYS A 248 -24.19 -0.48 3.15
N PRO A 249 -24.91 0.66 3.14
CA PRO A 249 -26.36 0.66 2.98
C PRO A 249 -26.83 0.00 1.69
N PHE A 250 -26.12 0.21 0.58
CA PHE A 250 -26.42 -0.44 -0.70
C PHE A 250 -26.25 -1.97 -0.59
N ILE A 251 -25.13 -2.44 -0.04
CA ILE A 251 -24.87 -3.88 0.15
C ILE A 251 -25.91 -4.49 1.09
N ASP A 252 -26.23 -3.83 2.20
CA ASP A 252 -27.22 -4.31 3.18
C ASP A 252 -28.67 -4.37 2.63
N LYS A 253 -28.97 -3.56 1.59
CA LYS A 253 -30.26 -3.58 0.89
C LYS A 253 -30.29 -4.66 -0.18
N SER A 254 -29.19 -4.86 -0.90
CA SER A 254 -29.12 -5.70 -2.09
C SER A 254 -28.78 -7.17 -1.79
N TYR A 255 -28.15 -7.43 -0.64
CA TYR A 255 -27.68 -8.77 -0.28
C TYR A 255 -28.13 -9.20 1.13
N ARG A 256 -28.11 -10.50 1.38
CA ARG A 256 -28.49 -11.06 2.68
C ARG A 256 -27.34 -10.94 3.68
N THR A 257 -27.19 -9.74 4.23
CA THR A 257 -26.14 -9.41 5.20
C THR A 257 -26.63 -9.46 6.63
N GLU A 258 -25.72 -9.75 7.55
CA GLU A 258 -25.87 -9.50 8.98
C GLU A 258 -25.37 -8.08 9.29
N LYS A 259 -26.30 -7.11 9.35
CA LYS A 259 -26.02 -5.66 9.30
C LYS A 259 -25.34 -5.08 10.54
N ASN A 260 -25.31 -5.85 11.64
CA ASN A 260 -24.83 -5.34 12.94
C ASN A 260 -23.29 -5.23 12.97
N LYS A 261 -22.78 -4.43 13.91
CA LYS A 261 -21.36 -4.18 14.09
C LYS A 261 -20.52 -5.45 14.12
N LYS A 262 -20.89 -6.44 14.94
CA LYS A 262 -20.07 -7.65 15.15
C LYS A 262 -19.89 -8.52 13.90
N ASN A 263 -20.63 -8.24 12.85
CA ASN A 263 -20.63 -8.94 11.58
C ASN A 263 -20.25 -8.06 10.40
N THR A 264 -19.66 -6.89 10.67
CA THR A 264 -19.15 -5.95 9.66
C THR A 264 -17.66 -5.73 9.87
N PHE A 265 -16.86 -6.06 8.86
CA PHE A 265 -15.40 -6.07 8.96
C PHE A 265 -14.78 -5.25 7.83
N ILE A 266 -13.52 -4.84 8.01
CA ILE A 266 -12.74 -4.11 7.01
C ILE A 266 -11.31 -4.63 7.00
N ALA A 267 -10.68 -4.73 5.83
CA ALA A 267 -9.27 -5.12 5.74
C ALA A 267 -8.57 -4.51 4.53
N GLY A 268 -7.26 -4.43 4.60
CA GLY A 268 -6.40 -4.04 3.51
C GLY A 268 -4.94 -3.98 3.94
N SER A 269 -4.04 -3.83 2.96
CA SER A 269 -2.61 -3.75 3.19
C SER A 269 -2.02 -2.39 2.87
N SER A 270 -0.87 -2.09 3.44
CA SER A 270 -0.15 -0.85 3.17
C SER A 270 -1.00 0.38 3.50
N MET A 271 -1.27 1.24 2.54
CA MET A 271 -2.24 2.32 2.68
C MET A 271 -3.66 1.80 3.00
N GLY A 272 -4.03 0.60 2.48
CA GLY A 272 -5.28 -0.09 2.84
C GLY A 272 -5.31 -0.52 4.32
N GLY A 273 -4.17 -0.86 4.90
CA GLY A 273 -4.01 -1.10 6.34
C GLY A 273 -4.19 0.17 7.17
N LEU A 274 -3.56 1.28 6.75
CA LEU A 274 -3.74 2.59 7.39
C LEU A 274 -5.22 3.01 7.41
N ILE A 275 -5.89 2.95 6.27
CA ILE A 275 -7.30 3.39 6.19
C ILE A 275 -8.24 2.43 6.91
N SER A 276 -7.92 1.13 7.01
CA SER A 276 -8.70 0.15 7.79
C SER A 276 -8.58 0.42 9.29
N MET A 277 -7.39 0.76 9.78
CA MET A 277 -7.20 1.20 11.16
C MET A 277 -7.96 2.50 11.44
N TYR A 278 -7.87 3.48 10.55
CA TYR A 278 -8.63 4.73 10.69
C TYR A 278 -10.15 4.49 10.71
N ALA A 279 -10.66 3.56 9.90
CA ALA A 279 -12.08 3.24 9.83
C ALA A 279 -12.66 2.81 11.18
N ILE A 280 -11.97 1.94 11.92
CA ILE A 280 -12.44 1.49 13.25
C ILE A 280 -12.35 2.58 14.31
N LEU A 281 -11.38 3.49 14.19
CA LEU A 281 -11.27 4.66 15.09
C LEU A 281 -12.38 5.68 14.82
N LYS A 282 -12.70 5.91 13.56
CA LYS A 282 -13.75 6.87 13.15
C LYS A 282 -15.15 6.32 13.37
N TYR A 283 -15.39 5.06 13.06
CA TYR A 283 -16.68 4.40 13.12
C TYR A 283 -16.69 3.17 14.06
N PRO A 284 -16.38 3.34 15.35
CA PRO A 284 -16.26 2.23 16.30
C PRO A 284 -17.57 1.49 16.56
N ARG A 285 -18.71 2.04 16.11
CA ARG A 285 -20.04 1.39 16.19
C ARG A 285 -20.44 0.65 14.92
N VAL A 286 -19.64 0.76 13.85
CA VAL A 286 -19.95 0.11 12.55
C VAL A 286 -19.12 -1.14 12.36
N PHE A 287 -17.80 -1.06 12.56
CA PHE A 287 -16.89 -2.15 12.32
C PHE A 287 -16.61 -2.96 13.59
N GLY A 288 -16.94 -4.25 13.54
CA GLY A 288 -16.67 -5.22 14.61
C GLY A 288 -15.31 -5.88 14.51
N GLY A 289 -14.59 -5.68 13.40
CA GLY A 289 -13.22 -6.13 13.24
C GLY A 289 -12.49 -5.48 12.08
N ALA A 290 -11.16 -5.53 12.15
CA ALA A 290 -10.27 -5.03 11.11
C ALA A 290 -9.05 -5.95 10.90
N GLY A 291 -8.68 -6.15 9.63
CA GLY A 291 -7.38 -6.68 9.22
C GLY A 291 -6.48 -5.53 8.78
N VAL A 292 -5.41 -5.30 9.53
CA VAL A 292 -4.47 -4.20 9.36
C VAL A 292 -3.14 -4.81 8.94
N PHE A 293 -2.98 -5.01 7.61
CA PHE A 293 -1.82 -5.69 7.06
C PHE A 293 -0.76 -4.69 6.63
N SER A 294 0.46 -4.85 7.15
CA SER A 294 1.63 -4.04 6.77
C SER A 294 1.30 -2.55 6.62
N PRO A 295 0.71 -1.91 7.64
CA PRO A 295 0.09 -0.60 7.50
C PRO A 295 1.11 0.51 7.27
N ALA A 296 0.88 1.35 6.25
CA ALA A 296 1.76 2.47 5.91
C ALA A 296 1.59 3.66 6.90
N PHE A 297 1.82 3.42 8.20
CA PHE A 297 1.65 4.44 9.23
C PHE A 297 2.64 5.60 9.11
N TRP A 298 3.82 5.39 8.51
CA TRP A 298 4.79 6.46 8.23
C TRP A 298 4.28 7.50 7.21
N ILE A 299 3.28 7.16 6.38
CA ILE A 299 2.64 8.11 5.45
C ILE A 299 1.66 9.03 6.17
N GLY A 300 1.02 8.55 7.23
CA GLY A 300 0.06 9.29 8.05
C GLY A 300 0.29 9.03 9.53
N PRO A 301 1.42 9.52 10.10
CA PRO A 301 1.78 9.26 11.50
C PRO A 301 0.80 9.86 12.51
N GLU A 302 -0.07 10.78 12.08
CA GLU A 302 -1.16 11.31 12.89
C GLU A 302 -2.15 10.24 13.34
N ILE A 303 -2.12 9.04 12.75
CA ILE A 303 -2.91 7.88 13.20
C ILE A 303 -2.67 7.56 14.68
N PHE A 304 -1.45 7.77 15.18
CA PHE A 304 -1.13 7.58 16.60
C PHE A 304 -1.84 8.58 17.50
N ASN A 305 -2.03 9.82 17.06
CA ASN A 305 -2.84 10.80 17.77
C ASN A 305 -4.32 10.37 17.80
N ASP A 306 -4.82 9.82 16.70
CA ASP A 306 -6.18 9.29 16.63
C ASP A 306 -6.36 8.04 17.49
N ILE A 307 -5.36 7.16 17.57
CA ILE A 307 -5.34 6.02 18.50
C ILE A 307 -5.47 6.54 19.93
N ALA A 308 -4.62 7.46 20.35
CA ALA A 308 -4.65 8.02 21.70
C ALA A 308 -6.00 8.68 22.04
N ALA A 309 -6.58 9.43 21.11
CA ALA A 309 -7.82 10.18 21.34
C ALA A 309 -9.10 9.33 21.25
N LYS A 310 -9.12 8.29 20.41
CA LYS A 310 -10.34 7.55 20.03
C LYS A 310 -10.31 6.08 20.40
N GLY A 311 -9.13 5.50 20.62
CA GLY A 311 -8.94 4.06 20.83
C GLY A 311 -9.76 3.48 21.98
N ALA A 312 -9.96 4.23 23.07
CA ALA A 312 -10.78 3.80 24.20
C ALA A 312 -12.26 3.50 23.83
N LYS A 313 -12.76 4.05 22.71
CA LYS A 313 -14.13 3.81 22.22
C LYS A 313 -14.24 2.58 21.34
N VAL A 314 -13.11 2.01 20.94
CA VAL A 314 -13.05 0.83 20.07
C VAL A 314 -13.18 -0.44 20.91
N ASN A 315 -14.07 -1.32 20.49
CA ASN A 315 -14.25 -2.65 21.06
C ASN A 315 -14.54 -3.60 19.87
N SER A 316 -13.48 -4.04 19.21
CA SER A 316 -13.53 -4.78 17.95
C SER A 316 -12.44 -5.85 17.93
N LYS A 317 -12.52 -6.81 17.01
CA LYS A 317 -11.40 -7.71 16.71
C LYS A 317 -10.42 -7.01 15.79
N ILE A 318 -9.14 -6.90 16.14
CA ILE A 318 -8.13 -6.24 15.30
C ILE A 318 -6.94 -7.18 15.08
N TYR A 319 -6.73 -7.53 13.84
CA TYR A 319 -5.61 -8.35 13.40
C TYR A 319 -4.53 -7.45 12.81
N PHE A 320 -3.45 -7.25 13.53
CA PHE A 320 -2.26 -6.58 13.01
C PHE A 320 -1.31 -7.61 12.42
N TYR A 321 -0.82 -7.33 11.24
CA TYR A 321 0.19 -8.14 10.55
C TYR A 321 1.25 -7.26 9.94
N CYS A 322 2.52 -7.69 10.01
CA CYS A 322 3.61 -7.17 9.18
C CYS A 322 4.70 -8.22 8.99
N GLY A 323 5.50 -8.06 7.94
CA GLY A 323 6.72 -8.82 7.73
C GLY A 323 7.93 -8.13 8.36
N ALA A 324 8.86 -8.90 8.91
CA ALA A 324 10.11 -8.37 9.45
C ALA A 324 11.10 -7.89 8.38
N GLN A 325 10.85 -8.21 7.10
CA GLN A 325 11.68 -7.79 5.96
C GLN A 325 11.05 -6.62 5.17
N GLU A 326 10.18 -5.82 5.79
CA GLU A 326 9.46 -4.71 5.16
C GLU A 326 10.10 -3.33 5.43
N GLY A 327 11.38 -3.28 5.77
CA GLY A 327 12.11 -2.05 6.09
C GLY A 327 12.09 -1.69 7.57
N GLU A 328 12.70 -0.55 7.91
CA GLU A 328 13.03 -0.19 9.29
C GLU A 328 11.82 0.31 10.11
N THR A 329 10.78 0.81 9.47
CA THR A 329 9.62 1.45 10.17
C THR A 329 8.40 0.55 10.30
N MET A 330 8.21 -0.40 9.39
CA MET A 330 6.98 -1.21 9.31
C MET A 330 6.67 -1.95 10.61
N GLN A 331 7.61 -2.77 11.07
CA GLN A 331 7.41 -3.54 12.29
C GLN A 331 7.30 -2.64 13.53
N PRO A 332 8.22 -1.68 13.80
CA PRO A 332 8.09 -0.78 14.94
C PRO A 332 6.77 -0.01 14.99
N ASP A 333 6.31 0.51 13.87
CA ASP A 333 5.05 1.26 13.79
C ASP A 333 3.83 0.36 14.03
N THR A 334 3.84 -0.86 13.48
CA THR A 334 2.76 -1.84 13.68
C THR A 334 2.68 -2.27 15.15
N GLU A 335 3.81 -2.62 15.75
CA GLU A 335 3.88 -3.01 17.18
C GLU A 335 3.52 -1.84 18.11
N LYS A 336 3.89 -0.62 17.75
CA LYS A 336 3.50 0.59 18.49
C LYS A 336 1.98 0.76 18.46
N ALA A 337 1.35 0.70 17.30
CA ALA A 337 -0.10 0.82 17.17
C ALA A 337 -0.84 -0.26 17.97
N PHE A 338 -0.39 -1.52 17.89
CA PHE A 338 -0.91 -2.62 18.68
C PHE A 338 -0.77 -2.35 20.18
N SER A 339 0.43 -1.96 20.64
CA SER A 339 0.71 -1.70 22.06
C SER A 339 -0.12 -0.54 22.63
N GLU A 340 -0.24 0.56 21.88
CA GLU A 340 -1.05 1.71 22.30
C GLU A 340 -2.53 1.36 22.35
N MET A 341 -3.06 0.66 21.33
CA MET A 341 -4.45 0.19 21.33
C MET A 341 -4.71 -0.78 22.48
N ARG A 342 -3.80 -1.70 22.77
CA ARG A 342 -3.95 -2.68 23.86
C ARG A 342 -4.06 -2.04 25.25
N LYS A 343 -3.42 -0.88 25.46
CA LYS A 343 -3.46 -0.16 26.73
C LYS A 343 -4.83 0.50 27.00
N ILE A 344 -5.54 0.91 25.95
CA ILE A 344 -6.72 1.79 26.09
C ILE A 344 -8.02 1.19 25.57
N SER A 345 -7.94 0.22 24.64
CA SER A 345 -9.11 -0.37 23.98
C SER A 345 -9.57 -1.65 24.68
N LYS A 346 -10.88 -1.94 24.58
CA LYS A 346 -11.49 -3.22 25.01
C LYS A 346 -11.49 -4.27 23.89
N SER A 347 -10.73 -4.05 22.84
CA SER A 347 -10.67 -4.90 21.65
C SER A 347 -9.90 -6.20 21.91
N THR A 348 -10.34 -7.27 21.27
CA THR A 348 -9.52 -8.49 21.11
C THR A 348 -8.54 -8.25 19.97
N MET A 349 -7.25 -8.46 20.22
CA MET A 349 -6.22 -8.13 19.24
C MET A 349 -5.12 -9.15 19.21
N VAL A 350 -4.56 -9.35 18.03
CA VAL A 350 -3.32 -10.08 17.79
C VAL A 350 -2.39 -9.23 16.95
N CYS A 351 -1.09 -9.41 17.13
CA CYS A 351 -0.06 -8.82 16.28
C CYS A 351 0.88 -9.93 15.83
N VAL A 352 0.90 -10.17 14.53
CA VAL A 352 1.71 -11.19 13.88
C VAL A 352 2.85 -10.50 13.16
N VAL A 353 4.08 -10.88 13.49
CA VAL A 353 5.30 -10.46 12.78
C VAL A 353 5.91 -11.70 12.14
N ARG A 354 5.84 -11.77 10.81
CA ARG A 354 6.39 -12.91 10.07
C ARG A 354 7.86 -12.66 9.74
N ALA A 355 8.77 -13.51 10.20
CA ALA A 355 10.23 -13.31 10.08
C ALA A 355 10.72 -13.20 8.63
N ASP A 356 10.14 -13.97 7.69
CA ASP A 356 10.44 -13.98 6.26
C ASP A 356 9.50 -13.10 5.44
N GLY A 357 8.53 -12.44 6.11
CA GLY A 357 7.50 -11.62 5.48
C GLY A 357 8.08 -10.38 4.80
N LYS A 358 7.60 -10.12 3.58
CA LYS A 358 7.94 -8.98 2.74
C LYS A 358 6.67 -8.22 2.38
N HIS A 359 6.82 -6.96 1.97
CA HIS A 359 5.71 -6.11 1.54
C HIS A 359 5.19 -6.53 0.16
N SER A 360 4.33 -7.54 0.12
CA SER A 360 3.81 -8.07 -1.15
C SER A 360 2.49 -8.82 -0.98
N GLU A 361 1.68 -8.81 -2.05
CA GLU A 361 0.41 -9.50 -2.15
C GLU A 361 0.57 -11.01 -1.92
N TRP A 362 1.69 -11.59 -2.36
CA TRP A 362 1.98 -13.00 -2.16
C TRP A 362 2.01 -13.39 -0.68
N VAL A 363 2.63 -12.57 0.17
CA VAL A 363 2.71 -12.82 1.61
C VAL A 363 1.35 -12.57 2.28
N TRP A 364 0.63 -11.53 1.87
CA TRP A 364 -0.72 -11.25 2.40
C TRP A 364 -1.73 -12.31 1.99
N LYS A 365 -1.60 -12.91 0.81
CA LYS A 365 -2.36 -14.08 0.36
C LYS A 365 -2.21 -15.26 1.32
N GLU A 366 -0.99 -15.57 1.75
CA GLU A 366 -0.72 -16.65 2.71
C GLU A 366 -1.26 -16.35 4.11
N GLU A 367 -1.28 -15.08 4.51
CA GLU A 367 -1.75 -14.65 5.82
C GLU A 367 -3.28 -14.50 5.90
N PHE A 368 -3.95 -14.24 4.79
CA PHE A 368 -5.39 -14.01 4.77
C PHE A 368 -6.21 -15.17 5.36
N PRO A 369 -5.93 -16.45 5.09
CA PRO A 369 -6.62 -17.56 5.72
C PRO A 369 -6.54 -17.56 7.26
N LEU A 370 -5.38 -17.21 7.82
CA LEU A 370 -5.15 -17.15 9.26
C LEU A 370 -5.96 -16.01 9.89
N PHE A 371 -5.93 -14.83 9.26
CA PHE A 371 -6.78 -13.71 9.63
C PHE A 371 -8.27 -14.08 9.61
N TYR A 372 -8.74 -14.71 8.54
CA TYR A 372 -10.14 -15.09 8.39
C TYR A 372 -10.58 -16.06 9.47
N LEU A 373 -9.80 -17.14 9.73
CA LEU A 373 -10.08 -18.11 10.78
C LEU A 373 -10.16 -17.43 12.14
N TRP A 374 -9.16 -16.62 12.49
CA TRP A 374 -9.13 -15.88 13.76
C TRP A 374 -10.30 -14.91 13.89
N LEU A 375 -10.67 -14.22 12.81
CA LEU A 375 -11.79 -13.29 12.82
C LEU A 375 -13.11 -13.98 13.13
N MET A 376 -13.28 -15.23 12.65
CA MET A 376 -14.49 -16.04 12.79
C MET A 376 -14.55 -16.88 14.05
N GLU A 377 -13.46 -17.02 14.81
CA GLU A 377 -13.49 -17.63 16.15
C GLU A 377 -14.51 -16.94 17.04
N LYS A 378 -15.22 -17.76 17.88
CA LYS A 378 -16.28 -17.28 18.79
C LYS A 378 -15.72 -16.58 20.02
#